data_2ed615a09b974af53c1261dae07affaf
#
_entry.id   2ed615a09b974af53c1261dae07affaf
#
_cell.length_a   1.000
_cell.length_b   1.000
_cell.length_c   1.000
_cell.angle_alpha   90.00
_cell.angle_beta   90.00
_cell.angle_gamma   90.00
#
_symmetry.space_group_name_H-M   'P 1'
#
loop_
_entity.id
_entity.type
_entity.pdbx_description
1 polymer ?
#
loop_
_entity_poly.entity_id
_entity_poly.type
_entity_poly.pdbx_seq_one_letter_code
_entity_poly.pdbx_strand_id
1 'polypeptide(L)'
;MNKNKTRTGIHPNIHPNTQSTTHSTLRRGILAGILVAILAAFLYSCGTVAFTGRKQMLLFSDSQITELSKSSYKEFMSSAKISSSKKDSQMLEQVGKRMTEALEAYLKKSGNEGALSGITWDYKLVASKEVNAFCMPSGNIVFYEGILQYANTPDYIAVVMGHEMAHAIAKHGNERMSQQAALNVLGSAAGEVIGSTKGTAAKKLFMAGFGMGSQVGILLPYSRKHEYEADRIGLYLMAIAGYDIEAAPKFWEKMASKDETSGKENSSQNDFFSTHPCDSKRIEALREALPEARKYIGL
;
A
#
# COMPACT_ATOMS: atom_id res chain seq x y z
N MET A 1 -41.10 -28.49 86.15
CA MET A 1 -41.15 -29.68 85.24
C MET A 1 -40.41 -29.38 83.99
N ASN A 2 -39.48 -30.17 83.76
CA ASN A 2 -38.37 -30.19 82.78
C ASN A 2 -38.78 -30.39 81.34
N LYS A 3 -38.13 -29.73 80.34
CA LYS A 3 -37.77 -30.36 79.08
C LYS A 3 -36.72 -29.56 78.31
N ASN A 4 -35.50 -30.11 78.34
CA ASN A 4 -34.40 -29.82 77.43
C ASN A 4 -34.80 -30.03 75.96
N LYS A 5 -34.41 -29.15 75.05
CA LYS A 5 -34.30 -29.43 73.64
C LYS A 5 -32.89 -29.03 73.14
N THR A 6 -32.10 -30.05 72.97
CA THR A 6 -30.81 -30.03 72.25
C THR A 6 -31.02 -29.63 70.81
N ARG A 7 -30.35 -28.54 70.34
CA ARG A 7 -30.25 -28.17 68.94
C ARG A 7 -28.93 -28.71 68.33
N THR A 8 -29.07 -29.71 67.48
CA THR A 8 -27.99 -30.23 66.63
C THR A 8 -27.76 -29.27 65.51
N GLY A 9 -26.57 -28.68 65.50
CA GLY A 9 -26.10 -27.77 64.37
C GLY A 9 -25.73 -28.64 63.16
N ILE A 10 -26.36 -28.35 62.03
CA ILE A 10 -25.94 -28.82 60.71
C ILE A 10 -25.00 -27.79 60.12
N HIS A 11 -23.72 -28.15 60.01
CA HIS A 11 -22.74 -27.32 59.21
C HIS A 11 -22.96 -27.62 57.72
N PRO A 12 -23.18 -26.61 56.88
CA PRO A 12 -23.18 -26.82 55.43
C PRO A 12 -21.74 -27.04 54.95
N ASN A 13 -21.48 -28.18 54.35
CA ASN A 13 -20.26 -28.46 53.60
C ASN A 13 -20.17 -27.54 52.40
N ILE A 14 -19.29 -26.55 52.46
CA ILE A 14 -18.93 -25.70 51.33
C ILE A 14 -17.90 -26.49 50.50
N HIS A 15 -18.36 -27.15 49.43
CA HIS A 15 -17.46 -27.69 48.41
C HIS A 15 -16.82 -26.52 47.65
N PRO A 16 -15.49 -26.45 47.56
CA PRO A 16 -14.83 -25.41 46.75
C PRO A 16 -15.19 -25.62 45.27
N ASN A 17 -15.69 -24.58 44.65
CA ASN A 17 -16.08 -24.54 43.23
C ASN A 17 -14.83 -24.66 42.32
N THR A 18 -14.46 -25.91 41.99
CA THR A 18 -13.29 -26.24 41.14
C THR A 18 -13.50 -25.93 39.64
N GLN A 19 -14.72 -25.57 39.22
CA GLN A 19 -15.00 -25.29 37.80
C GLN A 19 -14.50 -23.93 37.33
N SER A 20 -14.32 -22.93 38.20
CA SER A 20 -13.89 -21.57 37.83
C SER A 20 -12.42 -21.48 37.43
N THR A 21 -11.56 -22.32 37.99
CA THR A 21 -10.10 -22.27 37.74
C THR A 21 -9.69 -22.94 36.43
N THR A 22 -10.38 -23.99 36.00
CA THR A 22 -10.08 -24.69 34.74
C THR A 22 -10.42 -23.86 33.51
N HIS A 23 -11.50 -23.08 33.52
CA HIS A 23 -11.86 -22.20 32.43
C HIS A 23 -10.88 -21.01 32.27
N SER A 24 -10.32 -20.51 33.37
CA SER A 24 -9.35 -19.40 33.33
C SER A 24 -7.98 -19.84 32.80
N THR A 25 -7.53 -21.04 33.16
CA THR A 25 -6.26 -21.59 32.66
C THR A 25 -6.35 -22.01 31.20
N LEU A 26 -7.47 -22.55 30.73
CA LEU A 26 -7.71 -22.88 29.33
C LEU A 26 -7.71 -21.58 28.45
N ARG A 27 -8.42 -20.56 28.90
CA ARG A 27 -8.42 -19.24 28.19
C ARG A 27 -7.05 -18.63 28.13
N ARG A 28 -6.25 -18.66 29.19
CA ARG A 28 -4.87 -18.17 29.21
C ARG A 28 -3.97 -18.97 28.27
N GLY A 29 -4.12 -20.29 28.19
CA GLY A 29 -3.39 -21.16 27.28
C GLY A 29 -3.72 -20.84 25.80
N ILE A 30 -4.99 -20.63 25.47
CA ILE A 30 -5.46 -20.27 24.14
C ILE A 30 -4.91 -18.89 23.75
N LEU A 31 -4.99 -17.90 24.64
CA LEU A 31 -4.45 -16.57 24.40
C LEU A 31 -2.92 -16.58 24.19
N ALA A 32 -2.20 -17.37 24.99
CA ALA A 32 -0.76 -17.52 24.84
C ALA A 32 -0.41 -18.22 23.50
N GLY A 33 -1.15 -19.25 23.11
CA GLY A 33 -1.01 -19.94 21.82
C GLY A 33 -1.25 -19.01 20.63
N ILE A 34 -2.31 -18.18 20.69
CA ILE A 34 -2.61 -17.17 19.67
C ILE A 34 -1.50 -16.14 19.61
N LEU A 35 -0.99 -15.66 20.74
CA LEU A 35 0.10 -14.69 20.79
C LEU A 35 1.38 -15.25 20.17
N VAL A 36 1.72 -16.51 20.48
CA VAL A 36 2.90 -17.20 19.88
C VAL A 36 2.69 -17.40 18.38
N ALA A 37 1.51 -17.78 17.92
CA ALA A 37 1.21 -17.91 16.49
C ALA A 37 1.30 -16.57 15.75
N ILE A 38 0.81 -15.49 16.34
CA ILE A 38 0.95 -14.13 15.81
C ILE A 38 2.43 -13.73 15.74
N LEU A 39 3.18 -13.98 16.81
CA LEU A 39 4.62 -13.67 16.86
C LEU A 39 5.41 -14.48 15.81
N ALA A 40 5.10 -15.76 15.64
CA ALA A 40 5.67 -16.60 14.60
C ALA A 40 5.31 -16.10 13.20
N ALA A 41 4.04 -15.75 12.95
CA ALA A 41 3.61 -15.15 11.70
C ALA A 41 4.35 -13.84 11.39
N PHE A 42 4.59 -12.99 12.39
CA PHE A 42 5.41 -11.79 12.26
C PHE A 42 6.85 -12.08 11.84
N LEU A 43 7.47 -13.12 12.40
CA LEU A 43 8.85 -13.49 12.08
C LEU A 43 8.98 -14.08 10.67
N TYR A 44 7.99 -14.83 10.20
CA TYR A 44 7.97 -15.45 8.87
C TYR A 44 7.49 -14.53 7.75
N SER A 45 6.75 -13.45 8.06
CA SER A 45 6.18 -12.54 7.05
C SER A 45 7.02 -11.29 6.78
N CYS A 46 8.26 -11.23 7.28
CA CYS A 46 9.15 -10.10 7.05
C CYS A 46 9.75 -10.12 5.65
N GLY A 47 9.20 -9.29 4.76
CA GLY A 47 9.83 -8.94 3.47
C GLY A 47 10.90 -7.86 3.64
N THR A 48 11.72 -7.68 2.60
CA THR A 48 12.69 -6.58 2.52
C THR A 48 12.38 -5.76 1.27
N VAL A 49 12.23 -4.45 1.43
CA VAL A 49 11.98 -3.53 0.32
C VAL A 49 13.22 -3.44 -0.55
N ALA A 50 13.06 -3.63 -1.86
CA ALA A 50 14.12 -3.39 -2.82
C ALA A 50 14.59 -1.93 -2.75
N PHE A 51 15.85 -1.66 -3.06
CA PHE A 51 16.53 -0.36 -2.99
C PHE A 51 16.79 0.18 -1.58
N THR A 52 15.85 0.07 -0.61
CA THR A 52 16.01 0.68 0.73
C THR A 52 16.43 -0.31 1.79
N GLY A 53 16.25 -1.61 1.58
CA GLY A 53 16.56 -2.65 2.57
C GLY A 53 15.63 -2.65 3.79
N ARG A 54 14.59 -1.79 3.80
CA ARG A 54 13.64 -1.71 4.91
C ARG A 54 12.88 -3.02 5.10
N LYS A 55 12.70 -3.42 6.34
CA LYS A 55 11.84 -4.56 6.68
C LYS A 55 10.38 -4.16 6.69
N GLN A 56 9.52 -5.05 6.17
CA GLN A 56 8.08 -4.85 6.07
C GLN A 56 7.32 -6.15 6.35
N MET A 57 6.07 -6.02 6.78
CA MET A 57 5.18 -7.16 7.05
C MET A 57 4.33 -7.45 5.81
N LEU A 58 4.46 -8.65 5.27
CA LEU A 58 3.70 -9.12 4.10
C LEU A 58 2.97 -10.42 4.44
N LEU A 59 1.70 -10.34 4.83
CA LEU A 59 0.87 -11.51 5.17
C LEU A 59 0.27 -12.21 3.94
N PHE A 60 0.21 -11.50 2.82
CA PHE A 60 -0.32 -12.03 1.57
C PHE A 60 0.82 -12.35 0.60
N SER A 61 0.74 -13.51 -0.06
CA SER A 61 1.71 -13.90 -1.06
C SER A 61 1.63 -13.03 -2.32
N ASP A 62 2.73 -12.95 -3.08
CA ASP A 62 2.75 -12.20 -4.34
C ASP A 62 1.71 -12.73 -5.34
N SER A 63 1.47 -14.04 -5.38
CA SER A 63 0.45 -14.65 -6.24
C SER A 63 -0.97 -14.21 -5.86
N GLN A 64 -1.28 -14.16 -4.56
CA GLN A 64 -2.58 -13.68 -4.07
C GLN A 64 -2.81 -12.21 -4.44
N ILE A 65 -1.80 -11.37 -4.22
CA ILE A 65 -1.87 -9.94 -4.56
C ILE A 65 -2.00 -9.75 -6.07
N THR A 66 -1.24 -10.49 -6.87
CA THR A 66 -1.30 -10.41 -8.34
C THR A 66 -2.67 -10.83 -8.88
N GLU A 67 -3.29 -11.88 -8.33
CA GLU A 67 -4.64 -12.32 -8.73
C GLU A 67 -5.70 -11.26 -8.42
N LEU A 68 -5.68 -10.71 -7.20
CA LEU A 68 -6.56 -9.60 -6.80
C LEU A 68 -6.35 -8.36 -7.68
N SER A 69 -5.10 -8.03 -7.96
CA SER A 69 -4.72 -6.92 -8.82
C SER A 69 -5.28 -7.05 -10.23
N LYS A 70 -5.06 -8.19 -10.89
CA LYS A 70 -5.58 -8.46 -12.23
C LYS A 70 -7.10 -8.42 -12.29
N SER A 71 -7.77 -8.99 -11.28
CA SER A 71 -9.23 -8.97 -11.20
C SER A 71 -9.76 -7.54 -11.03
N SER A 72 -9.14 -6.75 -10.13
CA SER A 72 -9.54 -5.36 -9.87
C SER A 72 -9.25 -4.45 -11.06
N TYR A 73 -8.11 -4.65 -11.75
CA TYR A 73 -7.80 -3.92 -12.98
C TYR A 73 -8.82 -4.20 -14.09
N LYS A 74 -9.17 -5.46 -14.29
CA LYS A 74 -10.20 -5.83 -15.29
C LYS A 74 -11.55 -5.15 -15.00
N GLU A 75 -11.94 -5.10 -13.74
CA GLU A 75 -13.18 -4.43 -13.33
C GLU A 75 -13.10 -2.91 -13.52
N PHE A 76 -12.00 -2.28 -13.11
CA PHE A 76 -11.75 -0.86 -13.36
C PHE A 76 -11.85 -0.54 -14.86
N MET A 77 -11.15 -1.29 -15.69
CA MET A 77 -11.13 -1.08 -17.15
C MET A 77 -12.47 -1.33 -17.84
N SER A 78 -13.39 -2.09 -17.22
CA SER A 78 -14.73 -2.30 -17.77
C SER A 78 -15.60 -1.03 -17.78
N SER A 79 -15.29 -0.07 -16.91
CA SER A 79 -16.00 1.21 -16.78
C SER A 79 -15.14 2.42 -17.16
N ALA A 80 -13.82 2.27 -17.22
CA ALA A 80 -12.91 3.35 -17.57
C ALA A 80 -12.97 3.71 -19.05
N LYS A 81 -13.04 5.01 -19.36
CA LYS A 81 -12.98 5.51 -20.72
C LYS A 81 -11.52 5.83 -21.08
N ILE A 82 -10.98 5.14 -22.07
CA ILE A 82 -9.62 5.41 -22.54
C ILE A 82 -9.57 6.79 -23.21
N SER A 83 -8.47 7.51 -22.99
CA SER A 83 -8.21 8.80 -23.62
C SER A 83 -8.16 8.70 -25.13
N SER A 84 -8.74 9.69 -25.81
CA SER A 84 -8.62 9.85 -27.26
C SER A 84 -7.35 10.62 -27.68
N SER A 85 -6.62 11.19 -26.74
CA SER A 85 -5.36 11.91 -27.02
C SER A 85 -4.24 10.93 -27.34
N LYS A 86 -4.01 10.72 -28.64
CA LYS A 86 -2.91 9.86 -29.12
C LYS A 86 -1.55 10.39 -28.68
N LYS A 87 -1.36 11.72 -28.72
CA LYS A 87 -0.10 12.37 -28.33
C LYS A 87 0.26 12.06 -26.88
N ASP A 88 -0.68 12.28 -25.96
CA ASP A 88 -0.42 12.13 -24.53
C ASP A 88 -0.31 10.63 -24.14
N SER A 89 -1.11 9.77 -24.77
CA SER A 89 -1.00 8.32 -24.60
C SER A 89 0.35 7.78 -25.06
N GLN A 90 0.85 8.26 -26.21
CA GLN A 90 2.19 7.89 -26.72
C GLN A 90 3.30 8.40 -25.81
N MET A 91 3.20 9.63 -25.31
CA MET A 91 4.18 10.20 -24.37
C MET A 91 4.23 9.38 -23.09
N LEU A 92 3.07 9.03 -22.52
CA LEU A 92 2.97 8.17 -21.35
C LEU A 92 3.62 6.81 -21.59
N GLU A 93 3.30 6.15 -22.69
CA GLU A 93 3.83 4.84 -23.06
C GLU A 93 5.35 4.88 -23.29
N GLN A 94 5.87 5.90 -23.95
CA GLN A 94 7.31 6.08 -24.16
C GLN A 94 8.07 6.24 -22.83
N VAL A 95 7.55 7.09 -21.94
CA VAL A 95 8.15 7.25 -20.60
C VAL A 95 8.09 5.95 -19.84
N GLY A 96 6.93 5.27 -19.85
CA GLY A 96 6.74 4.01 -19.17
C GLY A 96 7.72 2.93 -19.64
N LYS A 97 7.81 2.69 -20.93
CA LYS A 97 8.74 1.71 -21.52
C LYS A 97 10.18 2.00 -21.12
N ARG A 98 10.61 3.26 -21.29
CA ARG A 98 11.99 3.66 -20.93
C ARG A 98 12.29 3.41 -19.45
N MET A 99 11.37 3.71 -18.53
CA MET A 99 11.56 3.50 -17.11
C MET A 99 11.57 2.02 -16.75
N THR A 100 10.66 1.23 -17.31
CA THR A 100 10.58 -0.21 -16.98
C THR A 100 11.71 -1.01 -17.59
N GLU A 101 12.11 -0.73 -18.83
CA GLU A 101 13.28 -1.38 -19.46
C GLU A 101 14.58 -1.08 -18.70
N ALA A 102 14.78 0.17 -18.27
CA ALA A 102 15.93 0.57 -17.48
C ALA A 102 15.93 -0.10 -16.10
N LEU A 103 14.77 -0.18 -15.43
CA LEU A 103 14.61 -0.87 -14.15
C LEU A 103 14.91 -2.37 -14.28
N GLU A 104 14.36 -3.04 -15.29
CA GLU A 104 14.57 -4.47 -15.54
C GLU A 104 16.07 -4.76 -15.79
N ALA A 105 16.72 -3.94 -16.63
CA ALA A 105 18.16 -4.06 -16.88
C ALA A 105 18.99 -3.87 -15.61
N TYR A 106 18.66 -2.88 -14.78
CA TYR A 106 19.33 -2.63 -13.50
C TYR A 106 19.16 -3.80 -12.52
N LEU A 107 17.92 -4.29 -12.35
CA LEU A 107 17.65 -5.39 -11.43
C LEU A 107 18.30 -6.70 -11.89
N LYS A 108 18.35 -6.95 -13.18
CA LYS A 108 19.09 -8.09 -13.76
C LYS A 108 20.59 -7.99 -13.45
N LYS A 109 21.20 -6.82 -13.69
CA LYS A 109 22.62 -6.58 -13.41
C LYS A 109 22.97 -6.74 -11.93
N SER A 110 22.03 -6.35 -11.03
CA SER A 110 22.20 -6.42 -9.58
C SER A 110 21.77 -7.76 -8.96
N GLY A 111 21.27 -8.73 -9.75
CA GLY A 111 20.80 -10.03 -9.25
C GLY A 111 19.51 -9.95 -8.42
N ASN A 112 18.69 -8.91 -8.64
CA ASN A 112 17.45 -8.64 -7.89
C ASN A 112 16.19 -8.78 -8.74
N GLU A 113 16.21 -9.57 -9.80
CA GLU A 113 15.08 -9.78 -10.75
C GLU A 113 13.79 -10.22 -10.03
N GLY A 114 13.91 -10.95 -8.92
CA GLY A 114 12.80 -11.39 -8.11
C GLY A 114 11.92 -10.25 -7.56
N ALA A 115 12.41 -9.00 -7.52
CA ALA A 115 11.64 -7.84 -7.11
C ALA A 115 10.45 -7.55 -8.06
N LEU A 116 10.53 -8.01 -9.32
CA LEU A 116 9.48 -7.84 -10.34
C LEU A 116 8.61 -9.08 -10.52
N SER A 117 8.69 -10.05 -9.62
CA SER A 117 7.91 -11.28 -9.73
C SER A 117 6.40 -10.99 -9.78
N GLY A 118 5.73 -11.48 -10.82
CA GLY A 118 4.29 -11.28 -11.04
C GLY A 118 3.90 -9.94 -11.67
N ILE A 119 4.86 -9.07 -11.98
CA ILE A 119 4.64 -7.79 -12.64
C ILE A 119 4.68 -7.96 -14.16
N THR A 120 3.68 -7.40 -14.85
CA THR A 120 3.62 -7.25 -16.31
C THR A 120 3.21 -5.82 -16.61
N TRP A 121 4.09 -5.06 -17.22
CA TRP A 121 3.88 -3.64 -17.43
C TRP A 121 2.84 -3.34 -18.50
N ASP A 122 1.88 -2.49 -18.19
CA ASP A 122 0.86 -1.95 -19.11
C ASP A 122 0.57 -0.50 -18.72
N TYR A 123 0.39 0.38 -19.72
CA TYR A 123 0.24 1.82 -19.53
C TYR A 123 -1.06 2.29 -20.15
N LYS A 124 -1.92 2.94 -19.37
CA LYS A 124 -3.20 3.47 -19.85
C LYS A 124 -3.39 4.92 -19.43
N LEU A 125 -3.81 5.75 -20.38
CA LEU A 125 -4.33 7.08 -20.12
C LEU A 125 -5.85 7.03 -20.16
N VAL A 126 -6.49 7.43 -19.08
CA VAL A 126 -7.96 7.41 -18.91
C VAL A 126 -8.51 8.83 -19.06
N ALA A 127 -9.60 8.96 -19.82
CA ALA A 127 -10.32 10.22 -20.03
C ALA A 127 -11.12 10.59 -18.76
N SER A 128 -10.43 11.21 -17.82
CA SER A 128 -11.01 11.76 -16.58
C SER A 128 -10.34 13.08 -16.24
N LYS A 129 -11.11 14.02 -15.69
CA LYS A 129 -10.60 15.31 -15.18
C LYS A 129 -9.96 15.19 -13.80
N GLU A 130 -10.11 14.05 -13.14
CA GLU A 130 -9.48 13.77 -11.85
C GLU A 130 -7.96 13.92 -11.99
N VAL A 131 -7.34 14.56 -11.00
CA VAL A 131 -5.88 14.63 -10.88
C VAL A 131 -5.43 13.37 -10.16
N ASN A 132 -5.16 12.31 -10.91
CA ASN A 132 -4.82 11.01 -10.33
C ASN A 132 -3.92 10.17 -11.24
N ALA A 133 -3.18 9.25 -10.61
CA ALA A 133 -2.44 8.16 -11.24
C ALA A 133 -2.32 7.01 -10.24
N PHE A 134 -2.09 5.80 -10.69
CA PHE A 134 -1.76 4.67 -9.82
C PHE A 134 -1.01 3.58 -10.58
N CYS A 135 -0.26 2.75 -9.85
CA CYS A 135 0.30 1.51 -10.35
C CYS A 135 -0.22 0.33 -9.53
N MET A 136 -0.84 -0.61 -10.21
CA MET A 136 -1.26 -1.85 -9.56
C MET A 136 -0.09 -2.81 -9.35
N PRO A 137 -0.16 -3.70 -8.34
CA PRO A 137 0.87 -4.72 -8.09
C PRO A 137 1.17 -5.64 -9.29
N SER A 138 0.21 -5.80 -10.19
CA SER A 138 0.40 -6.57 -11.44
C SER A 138 1.15 -5.80 -12.53
N GLY A 139 1.52 -4.53 -12.30
CA GLY A 139 2.26 -3.68 -13.25
C GLY A 139 1.39 -2.81 -14.16
N ASN A 140 0.08 -2.75 -13.89
CA ASN A 140 -0.82 -1.90 -14.67
C ASN A 140 -0.74 -0.45 -14.16
N ILE A 141 -0.18 0.43 -14.96
CA ILE A 141 0.00 1.86 -14.67
C ILE A 141 -1.10 2.63 -15.38
N VAL A 142 -1.86 3.39 -14.60
CA VAL A 142 -2.96 4.22 -15.09
C VAL A 142 -2.72 5.66 -14.72
N PHE A 143 -2.80 6.53 -15.71
CA PHE A 143 -2.84 7.97 -15.55
C PHE A 143 -4.21 8.48 -15.96
N TYR A 144 -4.70 9.50 -15.28
CA TYR A 144 -5.90 10.23 -15.65
C TYR A 144 -5.48 11.49 -16.41
N GLU A 145 -6.26 11.91 -17.42
CA GLU A 145 -5.92 13.13 -18.20
C GLU A 145 -5.73 14.35 -17.29
N GLY A 146 -6.48 14.42 -16.17
CA GLY A 146 -6.41 15.55 -15.25
C GLY A 146 -5.03 15.77 -14.63
N ILE A 147 -4.19 14.73 -14.46
CA ILE A 147 -2.84 14.92 -13.90
C ILE A 147 -1.89 15.57 -14.89
N LEU A 148 -2.17 15.49 -16.21
CA LEU A 148 -1.31 16.05 -17.26
C LEU A 148 -1.22 17.57 -17.23
N GLN A 149 -2.13 18.27 -16.56
CA GLN A 149 -1.98 19.72 -16.30
C GLN A 149 -0.73 20.03 -15.45
N TYR A 150 -0.27 19.07 -14.66
CA TYR A 150 0.92 19.14 -13.83
C TYR A 150 2.07 18.36 -14.47
N ALA A 151 1.82 17.12 -14.89
CA ALA A 151 2.76 16.20 -15.50
C ALA A 151 2.77 16.34 -17.03
N ASN A 152 3.11 17.52 -17.54
CA ASN A 152 3.02 17.90 -18.96
C ASN A 152 4.33 17.77 -19.76
N THR A 153 5.37 17.22 -19.14
CA THR A 153 6.65 16.91 -19.78
C THR A 153 7.04 15.46 -19.52
N PRO A 154 7.92 14.85 -20.33
CA PRO A 154 8.42 13.49 -20.04
C PRO A 154 9.03 13.35 -18.66
N ASP A 155 9.80 14.33 -18.17
CA ASP A 155 10.41 14.28 -16.84
C ASP A 155 9.35 14.34 -15.73
N TYR A 156 8.31 15.17 -15.86
CA TYR A 156 7.24 15.23 -14.88
C TYR A 156 6.34 13.98 -14.90
N ILE A 157 6.12 13.38 -16.08
CA ILE A 157 5.48 12.06 -16.16
C ILE A 157 6.35 11.02 -15.45
N ALA A 158 7.68 11.06 -15.65
CA ALA A 158 8.61 10.14 -14.98
C ALA A 158 8.62 10.31 -13.46
N VAL A 159 8.42 11.52 -12.92
CA VAL A 159 8.26 11.75 -11.47
C VAL A 159 7.06 10.98 -10.94
N VAL A 160 5.88 11.19 -11.53
CA VAL A 160 4.65 10.52 -11.07
C VAL A 160 4.76 9.01 -11.28
N MET A 161 5.21 8.59 -12.46
CA MET A 161 5.35 7.17 -12.79
C MET A 161 6.34 6.45 -11.87
N GLY A 162 7.49 7.08 -11.60
CA GLY A 162 8.50 6.54 -10.70
C GLY A 162 7.97 6.36 -9.27
N HIS A 163 7.20 7.34 -8.80
CA HIS A 163 6.52 7.28 -7.52
C HIS A 163 5.51 6.13 -7.44
N GLU A 164 4.67 5.97 -8.47
CA GLU A 164 3.68 4.89 -8.54
C GLU A 164 4.34 3.50 -8.68
N MET A 165 5.35 3.39 -9.55
CA MET A 165 6.13 2.16 -9.67
C MET A 165 6.82 1.79 -8.36
N ALA A 166 7.31 2.76 -7.60
CA ALA A 166 7.95 2.56 -6.31
C ALA A 166 6.97 1.95 -5.29
N HIS A 167 5.70 2.40 -5.26
CA HIS A 167 4.68 1.78 -4.42
C HIS A 167 4.45 0.30 -4.75
N ALA A 168 4.44 -0.05 -6.03
CA ALA A 168 4.29 -1.44 -6.48
C ALA A 168 5.52 -2.30 -6.13
N ILE A 169 6.73 -1.84 -6.44
CA ILE A 169 8.00 -2.53 -6.21
C ILE A 169 8.28 -2.69 -4.71
N ALA A 170 8.03 -1.66 -3.91
CA ALA A 170 8.15 -1.69 -2.46
C ALA A 170 6.99 -2.43 -1.78
N LYS A 171 5.99 -2.91 -2.54
CA LYS A 171 4.83 -3.66 -2.03
C LYS A 171 4.04 -2.93 -0.93
N HIS A 172 4.01 -1.59 -0.98
CA HIS A 172 3.36 -0.76 0.04
C HIS A 172 1.87 -1.11 0.22
N GLY A 173 1.17 -1.43 -0.86
CA GLY A 173 -0.23 -1.85 -0.80
C GLY A 173 -0.40 -3.18 -0.05
N ASN A 174 0.49 -4.18 -0.27
CA ASN A 174 0.47 -5.44 0.48
C ASN A 174 0.78 -5.20 1.96
N GLU A 175 1.77 -4.35 2.28
CA GLU A 175 2.09 -3.98 3.66
C GLU A 175 0.89 -3.36 4.38
N ARG A 176 0.17 -2.42 3.73
CA ARG A 176 -1.06 -1.82 4.27
C ARG A 176 -2.19 -2.83 4.46
N MET A 177 -2.43 -3.69 3.47
CA MET A 177 -3.38 -4.80 3.60
C MET A 177 -3.04 -5.69 4.80
N SER A 178 -1.77 -6.03 4.96
CA SER A 178 -1.27 -6.88 6.02
C SER A 178 -1.46 -6.24 7.39
N GLN A 179 -1.15 -4.94 7.53
CA GLN A 179 -1.39 -4.17 8.75
C GLN A 179 -2.87 -4.11 9.11
N GLN A 180 -3.74 -3.84 8.12
CA GLN A 180 -5.18 -3.79 8.34
C GLN A 180 -5.76 -5.17 8.70
N ALA A 181 -5.28 -6.23 8.05
CA ALA A 181 -5.67 -7.60 8.39
C ALA A 181 -5.27 -7.96 9.83
N ALA A 182 -4.05 -7.60 10.24
CA ALA A 182 -3.58 -7.82 11.61
C ALA A 182 -4.44 -7.07 12.64
N LEU A 183 -4.79 -5.80 12.37
CA LEU A 183 -5.68 -5.01 13.23
C LEU A 183 -7.09 -5.62 13.30
N ASN A 184 -7.62 -6.11 12.19
CA ASN A 184 -8.94 -6.75 12.16
C ASN A 184 -8.96 -8.07 12.94
N VAL A 185 -7.89 -8.86 12.90
CA VAL A 185 -7.75 -10.09 13.71
C VAL A 185 -7.67 -9.77 15.20
N LEU A 186 -6.98 -8.71 15.57
CA LEU A 186 -6.93 -8.26 16.98
C LEU A 186 -8.27 -7.69 17.47
N GLY A 187 -9.06 -7.08 16.59
CA GLY A 187 -10.36 -6.47 16.90
C GLY A 187 -11.57 -7.40 16.78
N SER A 188 -11.45 -8.50 16.04
CA SER A 188 -12.53 -9.47 15.82
C SER A 188 -11.96 -10.88 15.68
N ALA A 189 -12.72 -11.90 16.13
CA ALA A 189 -12.37 -13.33 15.98
C ALA A 189 -12.40 -13.85 14.51
N ALA A 190 -12.33 -12.97 13.53
CA ALA A 190 -12.50 -13.28 12.11
C ALA A 190 -11.16 -13.60 11.42
N GLY A 191 -10.63 -14.81 11.62
CA GLY A 191 -9.50 -15.35 10.86
C GLY A 191 -9.75 -15.63 9.37
N GLU A 192 -10.95 -15.29 8.83
CA GLU A 192 -11.34 -15.63 7.46
C GLU A 192 -10.67 -14.78 6.37
N VAL A 193 -10.17 -13.58 6.71
CA VAL A 193 -9.66 -12.62 5.70
C VAL A 193 -8.27 -12.99 5.19
N ILE A 194 -7.44 -13.63 6.01
CA ILE A 194 -6.03 -13.93 5.67
C ILE A 194 -5.89 -15.15 4.76
N GLY A 195 -6.82 -16.11 4.84
CA GLY A 195 -6.74 -17.37 4.11
C GLY A 195 -7.37 -17.39 2.71
N SER A 196 -8.14 -16.37 2.32
CA SER A 196 -8.90 -16.38 1.06
C SER A 196 -8.70 -15.12 0.25
N THR A 197 -8.17 -15.28 -0.98
CA THR A 197 -8.20 -14.23 -2.01
C THR A 197 -9.57 -14.14 -2.70
N LYS A 198 -10.49 -15.05 -2.39
CA LYS A 198 -11.82 -15.13 -2.97
C LYS A 198 -12.84 -14.56 -1.99
N GLY A 199 -13.56 -13.54 -2.42
CA GLY A 199 -14.67 -12.97 -1.67
C GLY A 199 -14.63 -11.45 -1.55
N THR A 200 -15.79 -10.90 -1.19
CA THR A 200 -16.02 -9.45 -1.13
C THR A 200 -15.12 -8.76 -0.08
N ALA A 201 -14.81 -9.46 1.03
CA ALA A 201 -13.98 -8.92 2.09
C ALA A 201 -12.51 -8.75 1.68
N ALA A 202 -11.92 -9.78 1.04
CA ALA A 202 -10.54 -9.70 0.54
C ALA A 202 -10.39 -8.61 -0.53
N LYS A 203 -11.39 -8.48 -1.41
CA LYS A 203 -11.40 -7.45 -2.45
C LYS A 203 -11.52 -6.03 -1.85
N LYS A 204 -12.40 -5.83 -0.87
CA LYS A 204 -12.52 -4.54 -0.16
C LYS A 204 -11.21 -4.17 0.53
N LEU A 205 -10.56 -5.13 1.18
CA LEU A 205 -9.27 -4.92 1.83
C LEU A 205 -8.17 -4.59 0.82
N PHE A 206 -8.17 -5.27 -0.34
CA PHE A 206 -7.26 -4.96 -1.44
C PHE A 206 -7.47 -3.54 -1.96
N MET A 207 -8.70 -3.17 -2.31
CA MET A 207 -9.02 -1.84 -2.82
C MET A 207 -8.63 -0.74 -1.82
N ALA A 208 -8.89 -0.93 -0.52
CA ALA A 208 -8.46 -0.02 0.53
C ALA A 208 -6.93 0.05 0.65
N GLY A 209 -6.24 -1.10 0.54
CA GLY A 209 -4.78 -1.18 0.59
C GLY A 209 -4.08 -0.51 -0.59
N PHE A 210 -4.71 -0.41 -1.75
CA PHE A 210 -4.10 0.14 -2.97
C PHE A 210 -4.68 1.50 -3.39
N GLY A 211 -5.47 2.16 -2.55
CA GLY A 211 -5.92 3.52 -2.80
C GLY A 211 -6.94 3.66 -3.94
N MET A 212 -7.51 2.56 -4.43
CA MET A 212 -8.45 2.55 -5.56
C MET A 212 -9.91 2.80 -5.16
N GLY A 213 -10.13 3.38 -4.00
CA GLY A 213 -11.41 3.36 -3.32
C GLY A 213 -12.35 4.52 -3.56
N SER A 214 -12.18 5.37 -4.59
CA SER A 214 -13.14 6.45 -4.86
C SER A 214 -14.58 5.94 -5.06
N GLN A 215 -14.75 4.71 -5.53
CA GLN A 215 -16.05 4.04 -5.62
C GLN A 215 -16.48 3.29 -4.35
N VAL A 216 -15.62 3.14 -3.35
CA VAL A 216 -15.87 2.33 -2.14
C VAL A 216 -15.84 3.16 -0.85
N GLY A 217 -15.56 4.45 -0.92
CA GLY A 217 -15.65 5.39 0.22
C GLY A 217 -14.62 5.17 1.34
N ILE A 218 -13.59 4.36 1.13
CA ILE A 218 -12.52 4.12 2.12
C ILE A 218 -11.17 4.26 1.41
N LEU A 219 -10.78 5.49 1.15
CA LEU A 219 -9.40 5.82 0.78
C LEU A 219 -8.59 5.92 2.08
N LEU A 220 -7.72 4.96 2.31
CA LEU A 220 -6.70 5.10 3.34
C LEU A 220 -5.46 5.70 2.68
N PRO A 221 -5.07 6.93 3.00
CA PRO A 221 -3.85 7.52 2.45
C PRO A 221 -2.65 6.65 2.83
N TYR A 222 -1.63 6.62 1.96
CA TYR A 222 -0.37 5.99 2.30
C TYR A 222 0.23 6.66 3.53
N SER A 223 0.93 5.88 4.36
CA SER A 223 1.63 6.48 5.49
C SER A 223 2.73 7.41 4.97
N ARG A 224 3.03 8.49 5.70
CA ARG A 224 4.15 9.38 5.34
C ARG A 224 5.44 8.63 5.05
N LYS A 225 5.70 7.57 5.81
CA LYS A 225 6.87 6.69 5.61
C LYS A 225 6.86 6.04 4.23
N HIS A 226 5.72 5.56 3.74
CA HIS A 226 5.58 4.98 2.42
C HIS A 226 5.78 6.03 1.33
N GLU A 227 5.28 7.26 1.55
CA GLU A 227 5.44 8.35 0.61
C GLU A 227 6.91 8.77 0.45
N TYR A 228 7.63 8.97 1.56
CA TYR A 228 9.07 9.26 1.53
C TYR A 228 9.88 8.14 0.86
N GLU A 229 9.51 6.89 1.11
CA GLU A 229 10.17 5.75 0.48
C GLU A 229 9.87 5.67 -1.01
N ALA A 230 8.61 5.92 -1.42
CA ALA A 230 8.20 5.96 -2.82
C ALA A 230 8.88 7.09 -3.59
N ASP A 231 8.99 8.28 -3.01
CA ASP A 231 9.72 9.40 -3.59
C ASP A 231 11.20 9.07 -3.80
N ARG A 232 11.85 8.50 -2.78
CA ARG A 232 13.25 8.13 -2.84
C ARG A 232 13.52 7.05 -3.89
N ILE A 233 12.73 5.99 -3.94
CA ILE A 233 12.85 4.94 -4.95
C ILE A 233 12.52 5.54 -6.33
N GLY A 234 11.48 6.36 -6.45
CA GLY A 234 11.11 7.04 -7.68
C GLY A 234 12.26 7.86 -8.27
N LEU A 235 13.00 8.60 -7.43
CA LEU A 235 14.22 9.30 -7.86
C LEU A 235 15.28 8.34 -8.42
N TYR A 236 15.48 7.17 -7.79
CA TYR A 236 16.43 6.17 -8.29
C TYR A 236 15.99 5.62 -9.65
N LEU A 237 14.70 5.33 -9.82
CA LEU A 237 14.15 4.87 -11.09
C LEU A 237 14.30 5.92 -12.20
N MET A 238 14.06 7.20 -11.90
CA MET A 238 14.30 8.30 -12.83
C MET A 238 15.78 8.39 -13.24
N ALA A 239 16.69 8.28 -12.27
CA ALA A 239 18.14 8.34 -12.52
C ALA A 239 18.61 7.17 -13.40
N ILE A 240 18.18 5.94 -13.09
CA ILE A 240 18.49 4.73 -13.88
C ILE A 240 17.97 4.88 -15.31
N ALA A 241 16.76 5.43 -15.49
CA ALA A 241 16.15 5.66 -16.79
C ALA A 241 16.67 6.91 -17.52
N GLY A 242 17.56 7.68 -16.89
CA GLY A 242 18.18 8.90 -17.47
C GLY A 242 17.21 10.07 -17.65
N TYR A 243 16.23 10.22 -16.76
CA TYR A 243 15.39 11.41 -16.61
C TYR A 243 16.03 12.44 -15.67
N ASP A 244 15.62 13.71 -15.80
CA ASP A 244 16.08 14.77 -14.89
C ASP A 244 15.50 14.58 -13.50
N ILE A 245 16.32 14.11 -12.55
CA ILE A 245 15.91 13.92 -11.16
C ILE A 245 15.60 15.22 -10.43
N GLU A 246 16.15 16.37 -10.89
CA GLU A 246 15.82 17.70 -10.34
C GLU A 246 14.38 18.13 -10.67
N ALA A 247 13.73 17.44 -11.60
CA ALA A 247 12.32 17.66 -11.89
C ALA A 247 11.40 17.24 -10.73
N ALA A 248 11.81 16.25 -9.90
CA ALA A 248 10.94 15.70 -8.85
C ALA A 248 10.56 16.76 -7.78
N PRO A 249 11.48 17.44 -7.08
CA PRO A 249 11.10 18.46 -6.13
C PRO A 249 10.31 19.61 -6.78
N LYS A 250 10.67 20.01 -8.00
CA LYS A 250 9.95 21.08 -8.74
C LYS A 250 8.51 20.69 -9.07
N PHE A 251 8.27 19.41 -9.42
CA PHE A 251 6.94 18.89 -9.67
C PHE A 251 6.06 18.97 -8.42
N TRP A 252 6.55 18.49 -7.28
CA TRP A 252 5.80 18.51 -6.04
C TRP A 252 5.54 19.93 -5.52
N GLU A 253 6.48 20.86 -5.70
CA GLU A 253 6.27 22.28 -5.42
C GLU A 253 5.15 22.88 -6.28
N LYS A 254 5.18 22.58 -7.60
CA LYS A 254 4.13 23.01 -8.53
C LYS A 254 2.76 22.44 -8.14
N MET A 255 2.71 21.18 -7.70
CA MET A 255 1.48 20.56 -7.23
C MET A 255 0.96 21.25 -5.96
N ALA A 256 1.81 21.44 -4.95
CA ALA A 256 1.46 22.03 -3.66
C ALA A 256 0.99 23.49 -3.80
N SER A 257 1.66 24.30 -4.60
CA SER A 257 1.31 25.73 -4.79
C SER A 257 -0.06 25.94 -5.43
N LYS A 258 -0.51 25.01 -6.27
CA LYS A 258 -1.83 25.11 -6.90
C LYS A 258 -2.95 24.62 -5.97
N ASP A 259 -2.66 23.70 -5.06
CA ASP A 259 -3.63 23.26 -4.06
C ASP A 259 -4.00 24.38 -3.08
N GLU A 260 -3.00 25.15 -2.64
CA GLU A 260 -3.19 26.33 -1.78
C GLU A 260 -4.05 27.44 -2.43
N THR A 261 -3.92 27.63 -3.76
CA THR A 261 -4.65 28.68 -4.49
C THR A 261 -6.08 28.29 -4.86
N SER A 262 -6.41 27.00 -4.91
CA SER A 262 -7.72 26.50 -5.37
C SER A 262 -8.84 26.65 -4.34
N GLY A 263 -8.53 27.04 -3.08
CA GLY A 263 -9.52 27.21 -2.00
C GLY A 263 -10.26 25.91 -1.68
N LYS A 264 -10.72 25.75 -0.44
CA LYS A 264 -11.41 24.54 0.07
C LYS A 264 -12.73 24.17 -0.66
N GLU A 265 -13.21 24.99 -1.59
CA GLU A 265 -14.48 24.74 -2.31
C GLU A 265 -14.33 23.78 -3.50
N ASN A 266 -13.11 23.50 -3.98
CA ASN A 266 -12.85 22.59 -5.10
C ASN A 266 -12.06 21.32 -4.68
N SER A 267 -12.24 20.86 -3.46
CA SER A 267 -11.53 19.68 -2.91
C SER A 267 -11.78 18.36 -3.66
N SER A 268 -12.74 18.31 -4.59
CA SER A 268 -12.97 17.15 -5.45
C SER A 268 -12.03 17.05 -6.65
N GLN A 269 -11.12 18.01 -6.86
CA GLN A 269 -10.21 18.01 -8.01
C GLN A 269 -8.81 17.48 -7.70
N ASN A 270 -8.42 17.35 -6.44
CA ASN A 270 -7.09 16.87 -6.04
C ASN A 270 -7.14 15.51 -5.32
N ASP A 271 -7.74 14.50 -5.98
CA ASP A 271 -7.80 13.14 -5.45
C ASP A 271 -6.41 12.55 -5.22
N PHE A 272 -5.38 13.01 -5.94
CA PHE A 272 -4.00 12.57 -5.78
C PHE A 272 -3.46 12.85 -4.37
N PHE A 273 -3.67 14.04 -3.82
CA PHE A 273 -3.22 14.35 -2.45
C PHE A 273 -4.03 13.65 -1.36
N SER A 274 -5.24 13.18 -1.68
CA SER A 274 -6.02 12.38 -0.73
C SER A 274 -5.40 11.00 -0.49
N THR A 275 -4.75 10.45 -1.50
CA THR A 275 -4.04 9.16 -1.45
C THR A 275 -2.54 9.32 -1.17
N HIS A 276 -1.93 10.41 -1.63
CA HIS A 276 -0.50 10.73 -1.54
C HIS A 276 -0.28 12.10 -0.86
N PRO A 277 -0.46 12.20 0.46
CA PRO A 277 -0.31 13.46 1.17
C PRO A 277 1.06 14.07 0.95
N CYS A 278 1.11 15.32 0.46
CA CYS A 278 2.33 16.08 0.27
C CYS A 278 2.42 17.18 1.33
N ASP A 279 3.59 17.32 1.94
CA ASP A 279 3.93 18.44 2.82
C ASP A 279 5.31 18.99 2.44
N SER A 280 5.67 20.17 2.96
CA SER A 280 6.97 20.81 2.70
C SER A 280 8.16 19.93 3.08
N LYS A 281 8.02 19.10 4.11
CA LYS A 281 9.07 18.18 4.55
C LYS A 281 9.32 17.06 3.54
N ARG A 282 8.28 16.61 2.82
CA ARG A 282 8.41 15.62 1.75
C ARG A 282 9.25 16.19 0.59
N ILE A 283 9.02 17.45 0.21
CA ILE A 283 9.80 18.16 -0.82
C ILE A 283 11.26 18.35 -0.38
N GLU A 284 11.48 18.71 0.89
CA GLU A 284 12.82 18.82 1.46
C GLU A 284 13.57 17.48 1.44
N ALA A 285 12.91 16.39 1.88
CA ALA A 285 13.48 15.04 1.85
C ALA A 285 13.83 14.57 0.41
N LEU A 286 13.06 14.97 -0.60
CA LEU A 286 13.40 14.74 -2.00
C LEU A 286 14.70 15.43 -2.38
N ARG A 287 14.89 16.71 -1.99
CA ARG A 287 16.13 17.44 -2.27
C ARG A 287 17.33 16.80 -1.57
N GLU A 288 17.15 16.35 -0.33
CA GLU A 288 18.19 15.63 0.42
C GLU A 288 18.55 14.28 -0.23
N ALA A 289 17.60 13.64 -0.92
CA ALA A 289 17.83 12.36 -1.59
C ALA A 289 18.54 12.47 -2.95
N LEU A 290 18.58 13.66 -3.57
CA LEU A 290 19.20 13.89 -4.90
C LEU A 290 20.67 13.44 -4.98
N PRO A 291 21.56 13.73 -4.01
CA PRO A 291 22.96 13.27 -4.07
C PRO A 291 23.08 11.75 -4.14
N GLU A 292 22.21 11.02 -3.44
CA GLU A 292 22.16 9.57 -3.49
C GLU A 292 21.63 9.08 -4.84
N ALA A 293 20.53 9.68 -5.32
CA ALA A 293 19.93 9.33 -6.60
C ALA A 293 20.92 9.51 -7.79
N ARG A 294 21.79 10.52 -7.75
CA ARG A 294 22.82 10.74 -8.78
C ARG A 294 23.76 9.54 -8.95
N LYS A 295 23.96 8.72 -7.93
CA LYS A 295 24.78 7.50 -8.00
C LYS A 295 24.19 6.43 -8.92
N TYR A 296 22.92 6.55 -9.26
CA TYR A 296 22.20 5.63 -10.14
C TYR A 296 22.23 6.06 -11.62
N ILE A 297 22.74 7.24 -11.93
CA ILE A 297 22.85 7.74 -13.32
C ILE A 297 23.87 6.91 -14.09
N GLY A 298 23.43 6.30 -15.20
CA GLY A 298 24.28 5.52 -16.08
C GLY A 298 24.59 4.09 -15.62
N LEU A 299 23.87 3.60 -14.57
CA LEU A 299 24.01 2.20 -14.15
C LEU A 299 23.20 1.27 -15.04
#